data_c74a06927989e48fe09007874e5bb6b2
#
_entry.id   c74a06927989e48fe09007874e5bb6b2
#
_cell.length_a   1.000
_cell.length_b   1.000
_cell.length_c   1.000
_cell.angle_alpha   90.00
_cell.angle_beta   90.00
_cell.angle_gamma   90.00
#
_symmetry.space_group_name_H-M   'P 1'
#
loop_
_entity.id
_entity.type
_entity.pdbx_description
1 polymer ?
#
loop_
_entity_poly.entity_id
_entity_poly.type
_entity_poly.pdbx_seq_one_letter_code
_entity_poly.pdbx_strand_id
1 'polypeptide(L)'
;MKHEKKTGPSKPELKTFSQGISTWNFSADTRHAIVTTAIGGAYFDNFCSFSLPYWKLYAKKHGLAIAVIHDLAAFENMGSGLNGAWLKLLAPAVVAEVFPLIQRIALIDTDVIINPGAPDIFADCPSEQFAVVSLVRNLPFDLLVAKKRLAFLRKSFYSEEYPLDSSLFASPRQEYEMERLPVHDNLFCSGLVVLPQTKAPLLARWFEEASHRDVQTAVAWEQNFLNHKIISHGCHWLPYKYQAIWNLEMANNHPSAYLIRDLSGDSVAQSAVADSLNNNFFLHFAGSWHESRAWLNPPDEVLYRLVNLGGAEFTEYLRTTPTGHHVGKLVPGRSQS
;
A
#
# COMPACT_ATOMS: atom_id res chain seq x y z
N MET A 1 -21.44 50.24 -2.00
CA MET A 1 -20.52 49.29 -1.32
C MET A 1 -20.63 47.96 -2.05
N LYS A 2 -19.58 47.60 -2.81
CA LYS A 2 -19.51 46.30 -3.50
C LYS A 2 -18.96 45.29 -2.53
N HIS A 3 -19.72 44.25 -2.22
CA HIS A 3 -19.24 43.11 -1.44
C HIS A 3 -18.24 42.31 -2.27
N GLU A 4 -16.97 42.41 -1.99
CA GLU A 4 -15.96 41.47 -2.45
C GLU A 4 -16.24 40.09 -1.86
N LYS A 5 -16.58 39.13 -2.73
CA LYS A 5 -16.62 37.73 -2.36
C LYS A 5 -15.18 37.29 -2.06
N LYS A 6 -14.86 37.06 -0.79
CA LYS A 6 -13.65 36.32 -0.40
C LYS A 6 -13.74 34.92 -0.99
N THR A 7 -12.96 34.69 -2.02
CA THR A 7 -12.68 33.33 -2.51
C THR A 7 -11.93 32.59 -1.41
N GLY A 8 -12.55 31.62 -0.80
CA GLY A 8 -11.89 30.69 0.13
C GLY A 8 -10.73 29.95 -0.57
N PRO A 9 -9.77 29.41 0.19
CA PRO A 9 -8.63 28.69 -0.39
C PRO A 9 -9.16 27.54 -1.26
N SER A 10 -8.72 27.52 -2.53
CA SER A 10 -9.07 26.48 -3.48
C SER A 10 -8.62 25.11 -2.92
N LYS A 11 -9.53 24.14 -2.89
CA LYS A 11 -9.21 22.75 -2.51
C LYS A 11 -8.04 22.29 -3.38
N PRO A 12 -6.99 21.67 -2.79
CA PRO A 12 -5.93 21.08 -3.58
C PRO A 12 -6.47 19.88 -4.35
N GLU A 13 -6.80 20.09 -5.61
CA GLU A 13 -7.25 19.04 -6.53
C GLU A 13 -6.06 18.20 -7.00
N LEU A 14 -6.32 16.93 -7.24
CA LEU A 14 -5.36 16.06 -7.93
C LEU A 14 -5.13 16.62 -9.33
N LYS A 15 -3.88 16.96 -9.67
CA LYS A 15 -3.56 17.38 -11.05
C LYS A 15 -3.34 16.12 -11.88
N THR A 16 -4.10 15.98 -12.95
CA THR A 16 -3.92 14.90 -13.93
C THR A 16 -2.97 15.36 -15.03
N PHE A 17 -1.96 14.57 -15.30
CA PHE A 17 -1.05 14.75 -16.43
C PHE A 17 -1.51 13.91 -17.62
N SER A 18 -1.13 14.31 -18.83
CA SER A 18 -1.56 13.71 -20.09
C SER A 18 -1.17 12.25 -20.32
N GLN A 19 -0.39 11.66 -19.39
CA GLN A 19 0.14 10.30 -19.48
C GLN A 19 -0.47 9.34 -18.42
N GLY A 20 -1.69 9.58 -17.96
CA GLY A 20 -2.30 8.67 -16.97
C GLY A 20 -1.68 8.71 -15.58
N ILE A 21 -1.06 9.82 -15.19
CA ILE A 21 -0.48 10.09 -13.89
C ILE A 21 -1.27 11.17 -13.20
N SER A 22 -1.72 10.90 -11.99
CA SER A 22 -2.32 11.89 -11.11
C SER A 22 -1.37 12.23 -9.96
N THR A 23 -1.25 13.50 -9.61
CA THR A 23 -0.32 13.95 -8.59
C THR A 23 -0.97 14.87 -7.57
N TRP A 24 -0.41 14.87 -6.37
CA TRP A 24 -0.79 15.75 -5.30
C TRP A 24 0.46 16.30 -4.59
N ASN A 25 0.42 17.57 -4.18
CA ASN A 25 1.48 18.26 -3.42
C ASN A 25 2.85 18.34 -4.12
N PHE A 26 2.91 18.28 -5.46
CA PHE A 26 4.14 18.55 -6.20
C PHE A 26 4.43 20.04 -6.29
N SER A 27 5.66 20.42 -5.93
CA SER A 27 6.21 21.79 -6.05
C SER A 27 7.64 21.72 -6.58
N ALA A 28 8.21 22.86 -6.92
CA ALA A 28 9.61 22.95 -7.34
C ALA A 28 10.61 22.53 -6.23
N ASP A 29 10.18 22.56 -4.98
CA ASP A 29 11.02 22.21 -3.83
C ASP A 29 10.82 20.76 -3.36
N THR A 30 9.87 20.03 -3.94
CA THR A 30 9.58 18.64 -3.56
C THR A 30 10.73 17.74 -3.99
N ARG A 31 11.27 16.99 -3.05
CA ARG A 31 12.40 16.05 -3.27
C ARG A 31 12.04 14.59 -3.03
N HIS A 32 10.96 14.32 -2.34
CA HIS A 32 10.53 12.96 -1.98
C HIS A 32 9.09 12.74 -2.39
N ALA A 33 8.79 11.55 -2.90
CA ALA A 33 7.45 11.18 -3.35
C ALA A 33 7.02 9.79 -2.88
N ILE A 34 5.76 9.68 -2.53
CA ILE A 34 5.05 8.40 -2.42
C ILE A 34 4.49 8.08 -3.80
N VAL A 35 4.75 6.89 -4.31
CA VAL A 35 4.36 6.47 -5.65
C VAL A 35 3.58 5.18 -5.57
N THR A 36 2.49 5.09 -6.32
CA THR A 36 1.70 3.87 -6.46
C THR A 36 1.23 3.66 -7.89
N THR A 37 0.90 2.41 -8.21
CA THR A 37 0.22 2.02 -9.45
C THR A 37 -1.19 1.55 -9.13
N ALA A 38 -2.20 2.18 -9.72
CA ALA A 38 -3.62 1.87 -9.52
C ALA A 38 -4.29 1.69 -10.88
N ILE A 39 -3.82 0.70 -11.66
CA ILE A 39 -4.22 0.50 -13.05
C ILE A 39 -5.65 -0.05 -13.13
N GLY A 40 -6.48 0.68 -13.87
CA GLY A 40 -7.90 0.37 -14.07
C GLY A 40 -8.82 1.15 -13.12
N GLY A 41 -9.97 1.59 -13.65
CA GLY A 41 -10.87 2.51 -12.97
C GLY A 41 -11.29 2.04 -11.57
N ALA A 42 -11.66 0.77 -11.41
CA ALA A 42 -12.08 0.23 -10.13
C ALA A 42 -10.97 0.25 -9.06
N TYR A 43 -9.72 -0.03 -9.45
CA TYR A 43 -8.56 0.05 -8.55
C TYR A 43 -8.25 1.49 -8.16
N PHE A 44 -8.28 2.38 -9.14
CA PHE A 44 -8.03 3.81 -8.90
C PHE A 44 -9.11 4.42 -8.00
N ASP A 45 -10.38 4.16 -8.27
CA ASP A 45 -11.49 4.67 -7.47
C ASP A 45 -11.45 4.15 -6.03
N ASN A 46 -11.09 2.87 -5.87
CA ASN A 46 -10.94 2.28 -4.56
C ASN A 46 -9.75 2.88 -3.80
N PHE A 47 -8.60 3.05 -4.44
CA PHE A 47 -7.47 3.78 -3.84
C PHE A 47 -7.87 5.20 -3.43
N CYS A 48 -8.58 5.93 -4.28
CA CYS A 48 -9.00 7.30 -4.01
C CYS A 48 -9.95 7.40 -2.78
N SER A 49 -10.77 6.38 -2.55
CA SER A 49 -11.71 6.36 -1.42
C SER A 49 -11.11 5.77 -0.15
N PHE A 50 -10.20 4.80 -0.27
CA PHE A 50 -9.69 4.01 0.84
C PHE A 50 -8.37 4.54 1.41
N SER A 51 -7.33 4.67 0.60
CA SER A 51 -5.97 4.98 1.07
C SER A 51 -5.58 6.44 0.89
N LEU A 52 -5.93 7.04 -0.24
CA LEU A 52 -5.49 8.40 -0.62
C LEU A 52 -5.83 9.48 0.42
N PRO A 53 -6.97 9.47 1.11
CA PRO A 53 -7.27 10.47 2.16
C PRO A 53 -6.19 10.52 3.25
N TYR A 54 -5.74 9.36 3.71
CA TYR A 54 -4.71 9.23 4.75
C TYR A 54 -3.32 9.61 4.24
N TRP A 55 -3.01 9.20 3.01
CA TRP A 55 -1.76 9.54 2.36
C TRP A 55 -1.60 11.05 2.18
N LYS A 56 -2.68 11.76 1.80
CA LYS A 56 -2.65 13.23 1.66
C LYS A 56 -2.29 13.94 2.97
N LEU A 57 -2.81 13.46 4.09
CA LEU A 57 -2.51 14.03 5.40
C LEU A 57 -1.07 13.80 5.81
N TYR A 58 -0.61 12.56 5.66
CA TYR A 58 0.76 12.19 5.92
C TYR A 58 1.74 12.97 5.03
N ALA A 59 1.47 13.00 3.73
CA ALA A 59 2.30 13.70 2.75
C ALA A 59 2.32 15.21 3.01
N LYS A 60 1.20 15.83 3.37
CA LYS A 60 1.14 17.25 3.77
C LYS A 60 2.01 17.52 4.98
N LYS A 61 1.93 16.68 6.02
CA LYS A 61 2.72 16.81 7.26
C LYS A 61 4.22 16.80 6.99
N HIS A 62 4.68 15.97 6.06
CA HIS A 62 6.10 15.76 5.79
C HIS A 62 6.62 16.45 4.52
N GLY A 63 5.80 17.26 3.85
CA GLY A 63 6.21 17.94 2.61
C GLY A 63 6.46 16.99 1.42
N LEU A 64 5.80 15.83 1.42
CA LEU A 64 5.96 14.81 0.38
C LEU A 64 4.98 15.06 -0.77
N ALA A 65 5.35 14.61 -1.97
CA ALA A 65 4.42 14.47 -3.08
C ALA A 65 3.79 13.08 -3.11
N ILE A 66 2.64 12.95 -3.78
CA ILE A 66 2.04 11.68 -4.14
C ILE A 66 1.92 11.62 -5.67
N ALA A 67 2.39 10.53 -6.28
CA ALA A 67 2.17 10.23 -7.68
C ALA A 67 1.41 8.89 -7.81
N VAL A 68 0.31 8.91 -8.54
CA VAL A 68 -0.53 7.73 -8.79
C VAL A 68 -0.54 7.48 -10.30
N ILE A 69 -0.01 6.34 -10.71
CA ILE A 69 -0.05 5.90 -12.10
C ILE A 69 -1.28 5.03 -12.26
N HIS A 70 -2.26 5.48 -13.05
CA HIS A 70 -3.57 4.84 -13.14
C HIS A 70 -3.96 4.42 -14.57
N ASP A 71 -3.14 4.75 -15.57
CA ASP A 71 -3.34 4.34 -16.96
C ASP A 71 -2.09 3.63 -17.49
N LEU A 72 -2.31 2.60 -18.31
CA LEU A 72 -1.24 1.87 -19.00
C LEU A 72 -0.48 2.77 -20.01
N ALA A 73 -1.10 3.83 -20.50
CA ALA A 73 -0.45 4.81 -21.37
C ALA A 73 0.84 5.40 -20.77
N ALA A 74 0.94 5.45 -19.44
CA ALA A 74 2.17 5.88 -18.76
C ALA A 74 3.36 4.93 -19.00
N PHE A 75 3.12 3.71 -19.48
CA PHE A 75 4.12 2.67 -19.72
C PHE A 75 4.30 2.30 -21.20
N GLU A 76 3.64 3.01 -22.14
CA GLU A 76 3.62 2.65 -23.58
C GLU A 76 5.02 2.46 -24.19
N ASN A 77 6.02 3.18 -23.70
CA ASN A 77 7.39 3.12 -24.19
C ASN A 77 8.28 2.14 -23.42
N MET A 78 7.75 1.40 -22.42
CA MET A 78 8.55 0.64 -21.46
C MET A 78 8.39 -0.89 -21.56
N GLY A 79 7.71 -1.39 -22.59
CA GLY A 79 7.52 -2.83 -22.83
C GLY A 79 6.17 -3.35 -22.38
N SER A 80 5.72 -4.44 -22.98
CA SER A 80 4.40 -5.06 -22.77
C SER A 80 4.51 -6.51 -22.31
N GLY A 81 3.47 -7.02 -21.65
CA GLY A 81 3.26 -8.45 -21.43
C GLY A 81 3.21 -8.92 -19.99
N LEU A 82 3.57 -8.09 -19.02
CA LEU A 82 3.44 -8.40 -17.61
C LEU A 82 2.17 -7.76 -17.01
N ASN A 83 1.61 -8.40 -15.98
CA ASN A 83 0.41 -7.87 -15.31
C ASN A 83 0.70 -6.63 -14.44
N GLY A 84 -0.37 -6.01 -13.92
CA GLY A 84 -0.29 -4.75 -13.18
C GLY A 84 0.66 -4.75 -11.97
N ALA A 85 0.86 -5.89 -11.31
CA ALA A 85 1.77 -5.99 -10.16
C ALA A 85 3.24 -5.74 -10.56
N TRP A 86 3.65 -6.21 -11.74
CA TRP A 86 5.00 -5.98 -12.27
C TRP A 86 5.25 -4.54 -12.69
N LEU A 87 4.21 -3.81 -13.09
CA LEU A 87 4.34 -2.42 -13.54
C LEU A 87 4.86 -1.50 -12.45
N LYS A 88 4.75 -1.87 -11.16
CA LYS A 88 5.36 -1.10 -10.07
C LYS A 88 6.88 -0.97 -10.21
N LEU A 89 7.58 -1.91 -10.88
CA LEU A 89 9.01 -1.81 -11.13
C LEU A 89 9.35 -0.67 -12.11
N LEU A 90 8.44 -0.32 -13.00
CA LEU A 90 8.61 0.79 -13.95
C LEU A 90 8.19 2.14 -13.36
N ALA A 91 7.35 2.14 -12.34
CA ALA A 91 6.81 3.37 -11.75
C ALA A 91 7.89 4.40 -11.33
N PRO A 92 9.03 4.01 -10.72
CA PRO A 92 10.11 4.96 -10.43
C PRO A 92 10.72 5.61 -11.66
N ALA A 93 10.85 4.88 -12.77
CA ALA A 93 11.38 5.44 -14.02
C ALA A 93 10.42 6.47 -14.65
N VAL A 94 9.12 6.14 -14.65
CA VAL A 94 8.06 7.07 -15.08
C VAL A 94 8.08 8.35 -14.24
N VAL A 95 8.17 8.22 -12.92
CA VAL A 95 8.23 9.39 -12.02
C VAL A 95 9.51 10.18 -12.21
N ALA A 96 10.65 9.52 -12.44
CA ALA A 96 11.93 10.18 -12.69
C ALA A 96 11.91 11.03 -13.98
N GLU A 97 11.24 10.54 -15.02
CA GLU A 97 11.11 11.26 -16.30
C GLU A 97 10.22 12.50 -16.14
N VAL A 98 9.07 12.35 -15.47
CA VAL A 98 8.09 13.44 -15.33
C VAL A 98 8.49 14.45 -14.24
N PHE A 99 9.17 13.98 -13.18
CA PHE A 99 9.55 14.80 -12.04
C PHE A 99 11.04 14.62 -11.68
N PRO A 100 11.95 15.17 -12.47
CA PRO A 100 13.39 14.92 -12.35
C PRO A 100 14.01 15.46 -11.06
N LEU A 101 13.31 16.30 -10.30
CA LEU A 101 13.80 16.83 -9.03
C LEU A 101 13.52 15.91 -7.82
N ILE A 102 12.72 14.87 -8.00
CA ILE A 102 12.52 13.87 -6.95
C ILE A 102 13.82 13.10 -6.76
N GLN A 103 14.26 12.95 -5.53
CA GLN A 103 15.48 12.26 -5.14
C GLN A 103 15.21 10.87 -4.58
N ARG A 104 14.08 10.71 -3.89
CA ARG A 104 13.72 9.44 -3.24
C ARG A 104 12.24 9.14 -3.43
N ILE A 105 11.96 7.86 -3.58
CA ILE A 105 10.63 7.32 -3.87
C ILE A 105 10.29 6.27 -2.82
N ALA A 106 9.11 6.34 -2.25
CA ALA A 106 8.47 5.24 -1.53
C ALA A 106 7.39 4.64 -2.45
N LEU A 107 7.68 3.47 -3.02
CA LEU A 107 6.68 2.67 -3.72
C LEU A 107 5.79 2.02 -2.69
N ILE A 108 4.49 2.27 -2.75
CA ILE A 108 3.53 1.75 -1.78
C ILE A 108 2.32 1.20 -2.54
N ASP A 109 1.84 0.03 -2.15
CA ASP A 109 0.65 -0.58 -2.73
C ASP A 109 -0.62 0.19 -2.34
N THR A 110 -1.64 0.12 -3.19
CA THR A 110 -2.89 0.88 -3.04
C THR A 110 -3.72 0.49 -1.82
N ASP A 111 -3.48 -0.67 -1.25
CA ASP A 111 -4.17 -1.24 -0.08
C ASP A 111 -3.42 -1.01 1.24
N VAL A 112 -2.57 0.00 1.28
CA VAL A 112 -1.87 0.45 2.48
C VAL A 112 -2.52 1.71 3.04
N ILE A 113 -2.94 1.67 4.29
CA ILE A 113 -3.35 2.87 5.04
C ILE A 113 -2.13 3.41 5.79
N ILE A 114 -1.86 4.70 5.63
CA ILE A 114 -0.80 5.40 6.35
C ILE A 114 -1.41 6.14 7.54
N ASN A 115 -0.92 5.86 8.75
CA ASN A 115 -1.27 6.66 9.91
C ASN A 115 -0.76 8.10 9.72
N PRO A 116 -1.63 9.12 9.74
CA PRO A 116 -1.19 10.51 9.59
C PRO A 116 -0.19 10.97 10.65
N GLY A 117 -0.20 10.34 11.84
CA GLY A 117 0.74 10.58 12.92
C GLY A 117 2.12 9.96 12.72
N ALA A 118 2.30 9.06 11.75
CA ALA A 118 3.56 8.36 11.50
C ALA A 118 4.74 9.33 11.28
N PRO A 119 5.98 8.93 11.64
CA PRO A 119 7.18 9.68 11.29
C PRO A 119 7.45 9.65 9.79
N ASP A 120 8.30 10.56 9.31
CA ASP A 120 8.72 10.58 7.91
C ASP A 120 9.54 9.32 7.59
N ILE A 121 9.02 8.48 6.70
CA ILE A 121 9.68 7.24 6.30
C ILE A 121 11.06 7.50 5.68
N PHE A 122 11.25 8.64 5.03
CA PHE A 122 12.53 8.97 4.41
C PHE A 122 13.60 9.38 5.43
N ALA A 123 13.21 9.81 6.63
CA ALA A 123 14.14 10.10 7.71
C ALA A 123 14.82 8.83 8.25
N ASP A 124 14.10 7.70 8.24
CA ASP A 124 14.60 6.42 8.77
C ASP A 124 15.34 5.58 7.70
N CYS A 125 15.45 6.07 6.47
CA CYS A 125 16.08 5.35 5.38
C CYS A 125 17.43 5.95 4.98
N PRO A 126 18.49 5.15 4.76
CA PRO A 126 19.71 5.62 4.12
C PRO A 126 19.43 6.13 2.70
N SER A 127 20.11 7.23 2.30
CA SER A 127 19.83 7.92 1.04
C SER A 127 20.11 7.08 -0.21
N GLU A 128 21.07 6.15 -0.15
CA GLU A 128 21.61 5.45 -1.32
C GLU A 128 21.19 3.98 -1.41
N GLN A 129 20.40 3.48 -0.45
CA GLN A 129 20.00 2.09 -0.38
C GLN A 129 18.52 1.90 -0.62
N PHE A 130 18.15 0.69 -1.06
CA PHE A 130 16.78 0.23 -0.89
C PHE A 130 16.47 0.09 0.60
N ALA A 131 15.24 0.41 0.99
CA ALA A 131 14.76 0.12 2.33
C ALA A 131 13.41 -0.61 2.25
N VAL A 132 13.28 -1.69 3.02
CA VAL A 132 12.16 -2.63 2.99
C VAL A 132 11.86 -3.14 4.40
N VAL A 133 10.69 -3.74 4.60
CA VAL A 133 10.27 -4.30 5.89
C VAL A 133 10.29 -5.82 5.84
N SER A 134 11.02 -6.46 6.76
CA SER A 134 11.05 -7.92 6.84
C SER A 134 9.71 -8.52 7.25
N LEU A 135 9.32 -9.62 6.59
CA LEU A 135 8.16 -10.44 6.96
C LEU A 135 8.50 -11.55 7.96
N VAL A 136 9.78 -11.75 8.28
CA VAL A 136 10.21 -12.90 9.10
C VAL A 136 11.11 -12.53 10.27
N ARG A 137 11.73 -11.35 10.26
CA ARG A 137 12.67 -10.90 11.29
C ARG A 137 12.18 -9.60 11.95
N ASN A 138 12.53 -9.42 13.21
CA ASN A 138 12.22 -8.22 13.98
C ASN A 138 10.71 -7.91 14.05
N LEU A 139 9.88 -8.94 14.05
CA LEU A 139 8.45 -8.82 14.21
C LEU A 139 8.12 -8.60 15.70
N PRO A 140 7.05 -7.86 16.03
CA PRO A 140 6.63 -7.64 17.42
C PRO A 140 5.92 -8.85 18.04
N PHE A 141 5.82 -9.96 17.32
CA PHE A 141 5.14 -11.20 17.73
C PHE A 141 5.85 -12.44 17.21
N ASP A 142 5.51 -13.60 17.73
CA ASP A 142 5.96 -14.88 17.20
C ASP A 142 5.23 -15.19 15.87
N LEU A 143 5.96 -15.17 14.77
CA LEU A 143 5.42 -15.40 13.43
C LEU A 143 4.76 -16.78 13.28
N LEU A 144 5.34 -17.82 13.89
CA LEU A 144 4.79 -19.17 13.80
C LEU A 144 3.45 -19.26 14.54
N VAL A 145 3.35 -18.62 15.70
CA VAL A 145 2.10 -18.54 16.46
C VAL A 145 1.04 -17.76 15.67
N ALA A 146 1.40 -16.61 15.10
CA ALA A 146 0.48 -15.81 14.29
C ALA A 146 -0.02 -16.61 13.06
N LYS A 147 0.89 -17.27 12.33
CA LYS A 147 0.55 -18.14 11.19
C LYS A 147 -0.37 -19.31 11.58
N LYS A 148 -0.11 -19.98 12.70
CA LYS A 148 -0.97 -21.06 13.21
C LYS A 148 -2.38 -20.56 13.55
N ARG A 149 -2.48 -19.41 14.20
CA ARG A 149 -3.77 -18.77 14.51
C ARG A 149 -4.52 -18.41 13.23
N LEU A 150 -3.84 -17.77 12.28
CA LEU A 150 -4.43 -17.42 11.00
C LEU A 150 -4.90 -18.64 10.23
N ALA A 151 -4.12 -19.72 10.18
CA ALA A 151 -4.51 -20.98 9.54
C ALA A 151 -5.76 -21.60 10.21
N PHE A 152 -5.81 -21.59 11.54
CA PHE A 152 -6.99 -22.07 12.29
C PHE A 152 -8.22 -21.22 11.96
N LEU A 153 -8.11 -19.90 11.99
CA LEU A 153 -9.20 -18.98 11.68
C LEU A 153 -9.71 -19.20 10.25
N ARG A 154 -8.82 -19.27 9.27
CA ARG A 154 -9.18 -19.54 7.87
C ARG A 154 -9.88 -20.88 7.70
N LYS A 155 -9.37 -21.95 8.29
CA LYS A 155 -9.98 -23.27 8.23
C LYS A 155 -11.38 -23.28 8.85
N SER A 156 -11.56 -22.58 9.98
CA SER A 156 -12.79 -22.66 10.78
C SER A 156 -13.89 -21.71 10.31
N PHE A 157 -13.54 -20.60 9.67
CA PHE A 157 -14.46 -19.48 9.43
C PHE A 157 -14.45 -18.95 8.00
N TYR A 158 -13.52 -19.42 7.14
CA TYR A 158 -13.39 -18.90 5.79
C TYR A 158 -14.16 -19.69 4.74
N SER A 159 -14.50 -18.97 3.67
CA SER A 159 -15.04 -19.55 2.45
C SER A 159 -13.91 -20.11 1.57
N GLU A 160 -14.27 -20.85 0.52
CA GLU A 160 -13.37 -21.42 -0.48
C GLU A 160 -12.51 -20.37 -1.23
N GLU A 161 -12.79 -19.08 -1.04
CA GLU A 161 -12.07 -17.98 -1.71
C GLU A 161 -10.64 -17.76 -1.16
N TYR A 162 -10.27 -18.34 -0.01
CA TYR A 162 -8.96 -18.17 0.62
C TYR A 162 -8.37 -19.50 1.06
N PRO A 163 -7.71 -20.19 0.16
CA PRO A 163 -7.11 -21.48 0.47
C PRO A 163 -5.97 -21.34 1.50
N LEU A 164 -5.78 -22.40 2.28
CA LEU A 164 -4.70 -22.49 3.28
C LEU A 164 -3.29 -22.59 2.66
N ASP A 165 -3.20 -22.86 1.37
CA ASP A 165 -1.98 -22.99 0.58
C ASP A 165 -1.41 -21.66 0.07
N SER A 166 -1.93 -20.53 0.56
CA SER A 166 -1.39 -19.24 0.17
C SER A 166 0.08 -19.09 0.58
N SER A 167 0.84 -18.33 -0.21
CA SER A 167 2.25 -18.04 0.01
C SER A 167 2.55 -17.45 1.41
N LEU A 168 1.55 -16.84 2.04
CA LEU A 168 1.65 -16.35 3.41
C LEU A 168 2.14 -17.41 4.42
N PHE A 169 1.85 -18.70 4.17
CA PHE A 169 2.24 -19.80 5.05
C PHE A 169 3.61 -20.40 4.71
N ALA A 170 4.15 -20.13 3.53
CA ALA A 170 5.44 -20.62 3.11
C ALA A 170 6.59 -20.00 3.93
N SER A 171 7.68 -20.74 4.06
CA SER A 171 8.94 -20.20 4.57
C SER A 171 9.68 -19.44 3.46
N PRO A 172 10.64 -18.55 3.79
CA PRO A 172 11.45 -17.87 2.78
C PRO A 172 12.08 -18.85 1.79
N ARG A 173 12.63 -19.94 2.29
CA ARG A 173 13.23 -20.98 1.45
C ARG A 173 12.24 -21.56 0.44
N GLN A 174 11.03 -21.92 0.90
CA GLN A 174 9.99 -22.47 0.02
C GLN A 174 9.58 -21.46 -1.07
N GLU A 175 9.42 -20.19 -0.71
CA GLU A 175 9.09 -19.14 -1.67
C GLU A 175 10.12 -19.04 -2.80
N TYR A 176 11.41 -19.00 -2.48
CA TYR A 176 12.46 -18.92 -3.49
C TYR A 176 12.60 -20.22 -4.31
N GLU A 177 12.51 -21.39 -3.66
CA GLU A 177 12.60 -22.68 -4.32
C GLU A 177 11.45 -22.91 -5.32
N MET A 178 10.21 -22.50 -4.97
CA MET A 178 9.06 -22.59 -5.87
C MET A 178 9.27 -21.80 -7.17
N GLU A 179 9.95 -20.67 -7.12
CA GLU A 179 10.24 -19.84 -8.29
C GLU A 179 11.65 -20.07 -8.87
N ARG A 180 12.37 -21.09 -8.41
CA ARG A 180 13.73 -21.41 -8.85
C ARG A 180 14.70 -20.24 -8.74
N LEU A 181 14.56 -19.47 -7.65
CA LEU A 181 15.42 -18.35 -7.33
C LEU A 181 16.49 -18.77 -6.31
N PRO A 182 17.65 -18.08 -6.28
CA PRO A 182 18.61 -18.24 -5.21
C PRO A 182 17.95 -17.94 -3.85
N VAL A 183 18.20 -18.85 -2.88
CA VAL A 183 17.56 -18.78 -1.56
C VAL A 183 18.20 -17.69 -0.69
N HIS A 184 17.35 -16.93 -0.01
CA HIS A 184 17.73 -16.01 1.05
C HIS A 184 16.98 -16.37 2.35
N ASP A 185 17.56 -16.03 3.50
CA ASP A 185 16.96 -16.31 4.83
C ASP A 185 15.89 -15.29 5.23
N ASN A 186 15.59 -14.34 4.37
CA ASN A 186 14.64 -13.27 4.65
C ASN A 186 13.73 -13.02 3.46
N LEU A 187 12.56 -12.48 3.76
CA LEU A 187 11.57 -11.99 2.79
C LEU A 187 11.06 -10.63 3.25
N PHE A 188 10.70 -9.78 2.30
CA PHE A 188 9.90 -8.59 2.55
C PHE A 188 8.62 -8.63 1.69
N CYS A 189 7.60 -7.90 2.13
CA CYS A 189 6.42 -7.67 1.30
C CYS A 189 6.69 -6.54 0.31
N SER A 190 6.49 -6.78 -0.97
CA SER A 190 6.73 -5.80 -2.04
C SER A 190 5.79 -4.59 -2.01
N GLY A 191 4.80 -4.58 -1.14
CA GLY A 191 3.86 -3.47 -0.95
C GLY A 191 4.47 -2.22 -0.32
N LEU A 192 5.74 -2.27 0.11
CA LEU A 192 6.53 -1.11 0.50
C LEU A 192 7.99 -1.29 0.11
N VAL A 193 8.48 -0.44 -0.78
CA VAL A 193 9.90 -0.36 -1.14
C VAL A 193 10.30 1.11 -1.21
N VAL A 194 11.25 1.52 -0.38
CA VAL A 194 11.85 2.87 -0.47
C VAL A 194 13.15 2.77 -1.23
N LEU A 195 13.37 3.72 -2.15
CA LEU A 195 14.57 3.72 -3.00
C LEU A 195 15.00 5.14 -3.37
N PRO A 196 16.31 5.37 -3.62
CA PRO A 196 16.76 6.57 -4.29
C PRO A 196 16.35 6.54 -5.76
N GLN A 197 16.01 7.69 -6.33
CA GLN A 197 15.62 7.80 -7.74
C GLN A 197 16.71 7.26 -8.69
N THR A 198 17.98 7.36 -8.30
CA THR A 198 19.12 6.81 -9.05
C THR A 198 19.03 5.29 -9.30
N LYS A 199 18.19 4.57 -8.53
CA LYS A 199 17.92 3.15 -8.73
C LYS A 199 16.76 2.87 -9.70
N ALA A 200 16.03 3.89 -10.17
CA ALA A 200 14.93 3.70 -11.11
C ALA A 200 15.34 2.95 -12.40
N PRO A 201 16.49 3.26 -13.06
CA PRO A 201 16.93 2.49 -14.22
C PRO A 201 17.27 1.03 -13.90
N LEU A 202 17.65 0.73 -12.66
CA LEU A 202 17.91 -0.64 -12.22
C LEU A 202 16.62 -1.46 -12.13
N LEU A 203 15.55 -0.87 -11.59
CA LEU A 203 14.23 -1.52 -11.53
C LEU A 203 13.68 -1.76 -12.94
N ALA A 204 13.82 -0.81 -13.84
CA ALA A 204 13.42 -0.98 -15.24
C ALA A 204 14.15 -2.16 -15.92
N ARG A 205 15.46 -2.31 -15.71
CA ARG A 205 16.22 -3.49 -16.19
C ARG A 205 15.74 -4.79 -15.55
N TRP A 206 15.37 -4.79 -14.27
CA TRP A 206 14.79 -5.95 -13.62
C TRP A 206 13.42 -6.32 -14.18
N PHE A 207 12.62 -5.32 -14.57
CA PHE A 207 11.37 -5.57 -15.28
C PHE A 207 11.62 -6.25 -16.63
N GLU A 208 12.58 -5.77 -17.42
CA GLU A 208 12.96 -6.41 -18.70
C GLU A 208 13.45 -7.84 -18.47
N GLU A 209 14.30 -8.08 -17.48
CA GLU A 209 14.75 -9.44 -17.12
C GLU A 209 13.57 -10.34 -16.73
N ALA A 210 12.63 -9.84 -15.96
CA ALA A 210 11.44 -10.58 -15.56
C ALA A 210 10.55 -10.91 -16.77
N SER A 211 10.44 -10.02 -17.76
CA SER A 211 9.60 -10.23 -18.96
C SER A 211 10.08 -11.40 -19.84
N HIS A 212 11.35 -11.78 -19.71
CA HIS A 212 11.94 -12.95 -20.40
C HIS A 212 11.82 -14.27 -19.60
N ARG A 213 11.28 -14.22 -18.38
CA ARG A 213 11.06 -15.43 -17.56
C ARG A 213 9.66 -15.96 -17.80
N ASP A 214 9.47 -17.25 -17.49
CA ASP A 214 8.13 -17.83 -17.41
C ASP A 214 7.43 -17.39 -16.12
N VAL A 215 6.93 -16.15 -16.12
CA VAL A 215 6.24 -15.55 -14.97
C VAL A 215 4.82 -16.07 -14.76
N GLN A 216 4.31 -16.91 -15.66
CA GLN A 216 3.00 -17.55 -15.48
C GLN A 216 3.00 -18.55 -14.32
N THR A 217 4.19 -19.00 -13.92
CA THR A 217 4.38 -19.91 -12.78
C THR A 217 4.69 -19.18 -11.46
N ALA A 218 4.80 -17.85 -11.47
CA ALA A 218 5.09 -17.09 -10.27
C ALA A 218 3.93 -17.15 -9.28
N VAL A 219 4.16 -17.75 -8.12
CA VAL A 219 3.15 -17.96 -7.07
C VAL A 219 2.86 -16.64 -6.34
N ALA A 220 3.86 -15.79 -6.20
CA ALA A 220 3.78 -14.53 -5.46
C ALA A 220 3.98 -13.29 -6.37
N TRP A 221 3.59 -13.37 -7.64
CA TRP A 221 3.69 -12.29 -8.64
C TRP A 221 5.14 -11.79 -8.76
N GLU A 222 5.38 -10.49 -8.62
CA GLU A 222 6.71 -9.87 -8.65
C GLU A 222 7.49 -10.02 -7.33
N GLN A 223 6.82 -10.38 -6.23
CA GLN A 223 7.38 -10.26 -4.88
C GLN A 223 8.66 -11.06 -4.70
N ASN A 224 8.67 -12.35 -5.04
CA ASN A 224 9.84 -13.22 -4.80
C ASN A 224 11.02 -12.83 -5.67
N PHE A 225 10.75 -12.45 -6.93
CA PHE A 225 11.79 -11.94 -7.82
C PHE A 225 12.40 -10.64 -7.28
N LEU A 226 11.56 -9.69 -6.89
CA LEU A 226 11.99 -8.41 -6.34
C LEU A 226 12.76 -8.59 -5.03
N ASN A 227 12.32 -9.50 -4.17
CA ASN A 227 13.02 -9.90 -2.96
C ASN A 227 14.44 -10.38 -3.27
N HIS A 228 14.58 -11.35 -4.19
CA HIS A 228 15.88 -11.84 -4.61
C HIS A 228 16.79 -10.70 -5.10
N LYS A 229 16.28 -9.84 -5.97
CA LYS A 229 17.06 -8.73 -6.54
C LYS A 229 17.49 -7.71 -5.49
N ILE A 230 16.59 -7.24 -4.65
CA ILE A 230 16.87 -6.20 -3.65
C ILE A 230 17.79 -6.75 -2.56
N ILE A 231 17.53 -7.95 -2.04
CA ILE A 231 18.38 -8.56 -0.99
C ILE A 231 19.79 -8.81 -1.51
N SER A 232 19.94 -9.33 -2.73
CA SER A 232 21.26 -9.53 -3.36
C SER A 232 22.01 -8.22 -3.59
N HIS A 233 21.28 -7.12 -3.78
CA HIS A 233 21.86 -5.79 -3.98
C HIS A 233 22.27 -5.10 -2.67
N GLY A 234 21.78 -5.62 -1.55
CA GLY A 234 21.87 -5.01 -0.23
C GLY A 234 20.75 -4.01 0.02
N CYS A 235 20.11 -4.13 1.17
CA CYS A 235 19.02 -3.25 1.58
C CYS A 235 19.08 -2.92 3.07
N HIS A 236 18.46 -1.82 3.43
CA HIS A 236 18.19 -1.43 4.80
C HIS A 236 16.85 -2.04 5.27
N TRP A 237 16.84 -2.58 6.48
CA TRP A 237 15.64 -3.16 7.06
C TRP A 237 14.95 -2.15 7.96
N LEU A 238 13.77 -1.70 7.53
CA LEU A 238 12.89 -0.82 8.31
C LEU A 238 12.19 -1.58 9.43
N PRO A 239 11.81 -0.87 10.51
CA PRO A 239 10.93 -1.43 11.54
C PRO A 239 9.61 -1.96 10.97
N TYR A 240 9.08 -3.05 11.55
CA TYR A 240 7.80 -3.66 11.17
C TYR A 240 6.65 -2.66 11.08
N LYS A 241 6.65 -1.65 11.94
CA LYS A 241 5.60 -0.61 11.97
C LYS A 241 5.38 0.12 10.65
N TYR A 242 6.39 0.15 9.76
CA TYR A 242 6.24 0.75 8.43
C TYR A 242 5.50 -0.13 7.42
N GLN A 243 5.28 -1.41 7.74
CA GLN A 243 4.47 -2.32 6.92
C GLN A 243 3.88 -3.43 7.77
N ALA A 244 3.01 -3.08 8.71
CA ALA A 244 2.25 -4.05 9.48
C ALA A 244 1.24 -4.75 8.56
N ILE A 245 1.26 -6.08 8.52
CA ILE A 245 0.37 -6.86 7.67
C ILE A 245 -0.92 -7.15 8.42
N TRP A 246 -2.05 -6.68 7.90
CA TRP A 246 -3.35 -6.78 8.56
C TRP A 246 -3.72 -8.21 8.99
N ASN A 247 -3.53 -9.19 8.12
CA ASN A 247 -3.81 -10.58 8.45
C ASN A 247 -3.05 -11.08 9.69
N LEU A 248 -1.79 -10.67 9.84
CA LEU A 248 -0.97 -11.06 10.99
C LEU A 248 -1.34 -10.26 12.24
N GLU A 249 -1.59 -8.97 12.09
CA GLU A 249 -2.08 -8.11 13.17
C GLU A 249 -3.40 -8.64 13.73
N MET A 250 -4.36 -8.92 12.85
CA MET A 250 -5.65 -9.46 13.22
C MET A 250 -5.51 -10.81 13.92
N ALA A 251 -4.79 -11.75 13.34
CA ALA A 251 -4.63 -13.08 13.93
C ALA A 251 -3.93 -13.04 15.29
N ASN A 252 -3.00 -12.10 15.50
CA ASN A 252 -2.25 -11.99 16.75
C ASN A 252 -3.00 -11.19 17.81
N ASN A 253 -3.56 -10.04 17.44
CA ASN A 253 -4.08 -9.05 18.37
C ASN A 253 -5.61 -9.00 18.42
N HIS A 254 -6.29 -9.34 17.31
CA HIS A 254 -7.73 -9.16 17.15
C HIS A 254 -8.43 -10.40 16.55
N PRO A 255 -8.21 -11.63 17.07
CA PRO A 255 -8.75 -12.83 16.45
C PRO A 255 -10.28 -12.85 16.38
N SER A 256 -10.98 -12.10 17.25
CA SER A 256 -12.44 -11.95 17.23
C SER A 256 -12.94 -11.21 15.99
N ALA A 257 -12.15 -10.31 15.42
CA ALA A 257 -12.53 -9.61 14.17
C ALA A 257 -12.71 -10.59 13.00
N TYR A 258 -12.08 -11.75 13.05
CA TYR A 258 -12.19 -12.77 12.00
C TYR A 258 -13.54 -13.49 12.00
N LEU A 259 -14.24 -13.47 13.13
CA LEU A 259 -15.55 -14.13 13.28
C LEU A 259 -16.66 -13.34 12.56
N ILE A 260 -16.37 -12.14 12.15
CA ILE A 260 -17.34 -11.21 11.55
C ILE A 260 -17.27 -11.35 10.04
N ARG A 261 -18.27 -12.01 9.45
CA ARG A 261 -18.32 -12.28 8.00
C ARG A 261 -18.62 -11.04 7.16
N ASP A 262 -19.40 -10.12 7.69
CA ASP A 262 -19.67 -8.84 7.05
C ASP A 262 -18.95 -7.74 7.84
N LEU A 263 -17.76 -7.41 7.40
CA LEU A 263 -16.92 -6.42 8.04
C LEU A 263 -17.38 -4.98 7.75
N SER A 264 -18.31 -4.78 6.81
CA SER A 264 -18.79 -3.45 6.46
C SER A 264 -19.72 -2.92 7.55
N GLY A 265 -19.27 -1.88 8.26
CA GLY A 265 -20.04 -1.24 9.33
C GLY A 265 -19.96 -1.93 10.69
N ASP A 266 -19.19 -3.02 10.82
CA ASP A 266 -19.00 -3.67 12.13
C ASP A 266 -18.02 -2.89 13.01
N SER A 267 -18.51 -2.44 14.17
CA SER A 267 -17.74 -1.63 15.11
C SER A 267 -16.52 -2.36 15.70
N VAL A 268 -16.58 -3.68 15.82
CA VAL A 268 -15.46 -4.49 16.36
C VAL A 268 -14.33 -4.57 15.33
N ALA A 269 -14.67 -4.84 14.05
CA ALA A 269 -13.68 -4.90 12.98
C ALA A 269 -13.03 -3.52 12.76
N GLN A 270 -13.83 -2.46 12.76
CA GLN A 270 -13.33 -1.08 12.64
C GLN A 270 -12.43 -0.70 13.82
N SER A 271 -12.78 -1.07 15.04
CA SER A 271 -11.94 -0.86 16.22
C SER A 271 -10.63 -1.62 16.13
N ALA A 272 -10.65 -2.86 15.64
CA ALA A 272 -9.45 -3.67 15.45
C ALA A 272 -8.49 -3.04 14.42
N VAL A 273 -9.02 -2.53 13.29
CA VAL A 273 -8.22 -1.80 12.30
C VAL A 273 -7.65 -0.52 12.89
N ALA A 274 -8.46 0.26 13.62
CA ALA A 274 -8.03 1.49 14.27
C ALA A 274 -6.92 1.24 15.30
N ASP A 275 -7.07 0.21 16.13
CA ASP A 275 -6.06 -0.16 17.12
C ASP A 275 -4.76 -0.61 16.46
N SER A 276 -4.84 -1.42 15.40
CA SER A 276 -3.66 -1.82 14.62
C SER A 276 -2.98 -0.61 13.98
N LEU A 277 -3.73 0.34 13.43
CA LEU A 277 -3.17 1.56 12.82
C LEU A 277 -2.58 2.50 13.89
N ASN A 278 -3.15 2.57 15.09
CA ASN A 278 -2.60 3.35 16.19
C ASN A 278 -1.25 2.80 16.70
N ASN A 279 -1.05 1.50 16.62
CA ASN A 279 0.18 0.84 17.05
C ASN A 279 1.25 0.77 15.96
N ASN A 280 0.87 1.01 14.70
CA ASN A 280 1.74 0.93 13.54
C ASN A 280 1.71 2.24 12.74
N PHE A 281 2.69 2.40 11.87
CA PHE A 281 2.79 3.57 10.99
C PHE A 281 2.01 3.36 9.70
N PHE A 282 2.19 2.19 9.07
CA PHE A 282 1.51 1.81 7.84
C PHE A 282 0.86 0.43 8.05
N LEU A 283 -0.41 0.31 7.72
CA LEU A 283 -1.18 -0.93 7.81
C LEU A 283 -1.53 -1.41 6.40
N HIS A 284 -1.03 -2.59 6.04
CA HIS A 284 -1.13 -3.16 4.71
C HIS A 284 -2.12 -4.32 4.68
N PHE A 285 -3.14 -4.25 3.85
CA PHE A 285 -4.15 -5.28 3.65
C PHE A 285 -3.73 -6.35 2.63
N ALA A 286 -2.44 -6.70 2.59
CA ALA A 286 -1.88 -7.68 1.68
C ALA A 286 -2.63 -9.01 1.70
N GLY A 287 -3.12 -9.46 0.53
CA GLY A 287 -3.88 -10.69 0.40
C GLY A 287 -5.23 -10.70 1.14
N SER A 288 -5.66 -9.56 1.66
CA SER A 288 -6.92 -9.41 2.40
C SER A 288 -7.68 -8.15 2.00
N TRP A 289 -7.54 -7.76 0.76
CA TRP A 289 -8.16 -6.57 0.20
C TRP A 289 -9.66 -6.46 0.47
N HIS A 290 -10.39 -7.57 0.39
CA HIS A 290 -11.81 -7.61 0.71
C HIS A 290 -12.11 -7.29 2.18
N GLU A 291 -11.17 -7.51 3.10
CA GLU A 291 -11.29 -7.17 4.52
C GLU A 291 -11.12 -5.67 4.76
N SER A 292 -10.56 -4.94 3.79
CA SER A 292 -10.47 -3.48 3.81
C SER A 292 -11.84 -2.81 3.93
N ARG A 293 -12.91 -3.52 3.57
CA ARG A 293 -14.31 -3.06 3.73
C ARG A 293 -14.64 -2.67 5.17
N ALA A 294 -13.98 -3.28 6.14
CA ALA A 294 -14.12 -2.90 7.55
C ALA A 294 -13.78 -1.43 7.80
N TRP A 295 -12.96 -0.84 6.94
CA TRP A 295 -12.47 0.53 7.06
C TRP A 295 -13.23 1.54 6.19
N LEU A 296 -14.08 1.09 5.26
CA LEU A 296 -14.70 1.96 4.26
C LEU A 296 -15.67 3.00 4.82
N ASN A 297 -16.19 2.84 6.02
CA ASN A 297 -17.03 3.84 6.70
C ASN A 297 -16.82 3.72 8.21
N PRO A 298 -15.61 4.03 8.72
CA PRO A 298 -15.37 3.92 10.15
C PRO A 298 -16.28 4.89 10.92
N PRO A 299 -16.81 4.50 12.11
CA PRO A 299 -17.59 5.40 12.94
C PRO A 299 -16.82 6.66 13.28
N ASP A 300 -17.52 7.78 13.45
CA ASP A 300 -16.93 9.08 13.82
C ASP A 300 -16.00 8.97 15.05
N GLU A 301 -16.33 8.13 16.02
CA GLU A 301 -15.52 7.90 17.22
C GLU A 301 -14.15 7.27 16.90
N VAL A 302 -14.10 6.33 15.95
CA VAL A 302 -12.86 5.71 15.49
C VAL A 302 -12.04 6.70 14.70
N LEU A 303 -12.67 7.46 13.82
CA LEU A 303 -12.06 8.57 13.10
C LEU A 303 -11.55 9.63 14.07
N TYR A 304 -12.30 9.95 15.12
CA TYR A 304 -11.91 10.92 16.14
C TYR A 304 -10.65 10.51 16.91
N ARG A 305 -10.45 9.22 17.19
CA ARG A 305 -9.21 8.71 17.80
C ARG A 305 -8.02 8.88 16.86
N LEU A 306 -8.18 8.56 15.58
CA LEU A 306 -7.14 8.77 14.57
C LEU A 306 -6.83 10.27 14.37
N VAL A 307 -7.85 11.12 14.47
CA VAL A 307 -7.77 12.57 14.35
C VAL A 307 -6.96 13.22 15.46
N ASN A 308 -7.11 12.74 16.70
CA ASN A 308 -6.30 13.25 17.81
C ASN A 308 -4.80 12.95 17.62
N LEU A 309 -4.45 12.03 16.73
CA LEU A 309 -3.08 11.80 16.27
C LEU A 309 -2.69 12.72 15.10
N GLY A 310 -3.65 13.22 14.32
CA GLY A 310 -3.43 14.03 13.11
C GLY A 310 -3.76 15.54 13.21
N GLY A 311 -4.45 15.98 14.27
CA GLY A 311 -4.82 17.39 14.49
C GLY A 311 -6.19 17.82 13.89
N ALA A 312 -6.63 19.05 14.19
CA ALA A 312 -7.96 19.58 13.85
C ALA A 312 -8.26 19.63 12.33
N GLU A 313 -7.23 19.77 11.49
CA GLU A 313 -7.38 19.79 10.02
C GLU A 313 -7.88 18.46 9.45
N PHE A 314 -7.58 17.34 10.11
CA PHE A 314 -8.07 16.03 9.72
C PHE A 314 -9.58 15.88 9.92
N THR A 315 -10.09 16.38 11.04
CA THR A 315 -11.51 16.37 11.34
C THR A 315 -12.32 17.11 10.27
N GLU A 316 -11.82 18.26 9.83
CA GLU A 316 -12.48 19.04 8.79
C GLU A 316 -12.42 18.36 7.42
N TYR A 317 -11.29 17.74 7.10
CA TYR A 317 -11.14 16.99 5.87
C TYR A 317 -12.14 15.80 5.79
N LEU A 318 -12.25 15.00 6.86
CA LEU A 318 -13.17 13.86 6.90
C LEU A 318 -14.64 14.29 6.82
N ARG A 319 -15.00 15.42 7.44
CA ARG A 319 -16.35 15.98 7.37
C ARG A 319 -16.70 16.57 6.00
N THR A 320 -15.71 17.07 5.27
CA THR A 320 -15.93 17.76 3.99
C THR A 320 -15.71 16.86 2.77
N THR A 321 -15.15 15.66 2.94
CA THR A 321 -14.98 14.70 1.86
C THR A 321 -16.18 13.76 1.83
N PRO A 322 -16.97 13.72 0.75
CA PRO A 322 -18.12 12.82 0.67
C PRO A 322 -17.64 11.37 0.47
N THR A 323 -17.26 10.71 1.57
CA THR A 323 -16.90 9.29 1.57
C THR A 323 -18.12 8.37 1.36
N GLY A 324 -19.35 8.88 1.58
CA GLY A 324 -20.56 8.06 1.57
C GLY A 324 -21.20 7.77 0.22
N HIS A 325 -20.90 8.51 -0.85
CA HIS A 325 -21.70 8.39 -2.08
C HIS A 325 -21.09 7.52 -3.19
N HIS A 326 -19.81 7.17 -3.14
CA HIS A 326 -19.17 6.37 -4.19
C HIS A 326 -18.98 4.89 -3.82
N VAL A 327 -18.90 4.55 -2.56
CA VAL A 327 -18.59 3.20 -2.09
C VAL A 327 -19.74 2.21 -2.33
N GLY A 328 -21.00 2.66 -2.28
CA GLY A 328 -22.17 1.79 -2.52
C GLY A 328 -22.35 1.30 -3.96
N LYS A 329 -21.61 1.86 -4.94
CA LYS A 329 -21.74 1.49 -6.36
C LYS A 329 -20.64 0.54 -6.87
N LEU A 330 -19.59 0.30 -6.09
CA LEU A 330 -18.43 -0.49 -6.54
C LEU A 330 -18.41 -1.94 -6.06
N VAL A 331 -19.42 -2.38 -5.33
CA VAL A 331 -19.59 -3.80 -5.04
C VAL A 331 -20.39 -4.40 -6.18
N PRO A 332 -19.83 -5.28 -7.03
CA PRO A 332 -20.62 -6.06 -7.96
C PRO A 332 -21.67 -6.82 -7.14
N GLY A 333 -22.95 -6.53 -7.39
CA GLY A 333 -24.03 -7.26 -6.75
C GLY A 333 -23.82 -8.76 -6.95
N ARG A 334 -23.73 -9.52 -5.86
CA ARG A 334 -23.97 -10.97 -5.96
C ARG A 334 -25.34 -11.12 -6.56
N SER A 335 -25.42 -11.65 -7.78
CA SER A 335 -26.67 -12.21 -8.29
C SER A 335 -27.11 -13.28 -7.30
N GLN A 336 -28.19 -13.02 -6.59
CA GLN A 336 -28.92 -14.05 -5.90
C GLN A 336 -29.41 -15.03 -6.96
N SER A 337 -28.85 -16.23 -6.99
CA SER A 337 -29.45 -17.41 -7.57
C SER A 337 -29.44 -18.52 -6.53
#